data_fbcf94a9b0d8cfd58da33d6b049aca5d
#
_entry.id   fbcf94a9b0d8cfd58da33d6b049aca5d
#
_cell.length_a   1.000
_cell.length_b   1.000
_cell.length_c   1.000
_cell.angle_alpha   90.00
_cell.angle_beta   90.00
_cell.angle_gamma   90.00
#
_symmetry.space_group_name_H-M   'P 1'
#
loop_
_entity.id
_entity.type
_entity.pdbx_description
1 polymer ?
#
loop_
_entity_poly.entity_id
_entity_poly.type
_entity_poly.pdbx_seq_one_letter_code
_entity_poly.pdbx_strand_id
1 'polypeptide(L)'
;MGLRVGRLDSDALSARRGFETIYDDFREGRTDVLVGTQLAAKGLDLPSVTLAAVVAADVTLNLPDYRAAERTFQLLAQVAGRAGRGPMAGRVIVQTYSPGHYAVRTAAALDLDGFADEELMRRRLLGYPPFSVLARLLVADQDRARAEERGRAAAAAVTTPGVEVLGPQPGYVARRAGRYRMQVVLRAPDAETRAAALERTPPGVAIDVDPESLL
;
A
#
# COMPACT_ATOMS: atom_id res chain seq x y z
N MET A 1 -26.95 25.86 9.66
CA MET A 1 -25.56 26.36 9.56
C MET A 1 -24.75 25.30 8.82
N GLY A 2 -24.11 25.61 7.69
CA GLY A 2 -23.34 24.64 6.93
C GLY A 2 -21.95 24.45 7.54
N LEU A 3 -21.40 23.22 7.49
CA LEU A 3 -20.02 22.93 7.91
C LEU A 3 -19.04 23.53 6.90
N ARG A 4 -17.96 24.10 7.39
CA ARG A 4 -16.85 24.61 6.57
C ARG A 4 -15.88 23.44 6.34
N VAL A 5 -15.66 23.09 5.06
CA VAL A 5 -14.89 21.90 4.69
C VAL A 5 -13.60 22.32 4.00
N GLY A 6 -12.45 21.87 4.53
CA GLY A 6 -11.14 21.94 3.87
C GLY A 6 -10.82 20.63 3.18
N ARG A 7 -10.15 20.70 2.01
CA ARG A 7 -9.72 19.53 1.24
C ARG A 7 -8.21 19.46 1.14
N LEU A 8 -7.64 18.32 1.51
CA LEU A 8 -6.21 18.05 1.53
C LEU A 8 -5.90 16.84 0.65
N ASP A 9 -5.61 17.08 -0.62
CA ASP A 9 -5.23 16.04 -1.58
C ASP A 9 -3.82 16.26 -2.15
N SER A 10 -3.40 15.38 -3.08
CA SER A 10 -2.07 15.45 -3.69
C SER A 10 -1.80 16.78 -4.41
N ASP A 11 -2.84 17.41 -4.95
CA ASP A 11 -2.71 18.68 -5.66
C ASP A 11 -2.51 19.84 -4.68
N ALA A 12 -3.23 19.83 -3.54
CA ALA A 12 -3.03 20.78 -2.45
C ALA A 12 -1.65 20.62 -1.79
N LEU A 13 -1.13 19.40 -1.71
CA LEU A 13 0.21 19.11 -1.18
C LEU A 13 1.33 19.56 -2.13
N SER A 14 1.12 19.51 -3.45
CA SER A 14 2.08 20.00 -4.44
C SER A 14 2.23 21.53 -4.40
N ALA A 15 1.19 22.22 -3.97
CA ALA A 15 1.18 23.67 -3.73
C ALA A 15 1.48 23.95 -2.23
N ARG A 16 2.76 24.06 -1.86
CA ARG A 16 3.21 24.24 -0.47
C ARG A 16 2.41 25.29 0.32
N ARG A 17 2.06 26.42 -0.31
CA ARG A 17 1.20 27.45 0.30
C ARG A 17 -0.23 26.97 0.54
N GLY A 18 -0.77 26.10 -0.31
CA GLY A 18 -2.12 25.54 -0.13
C GLY A 18 -2.22 24.64 1.10
N PHE A 19 -1.21 23.81 1.32
CA PHE A 19 -1.15 22.93 2.49
C PHE A 19 -1.11 23.71 3.81
N GLU A 20 -0.17 24.66 3.95
CA GLU A 20 -0.01 25.48 5.16
C GLU A 20 -1.29 26.25 5.48
N THR A 21 -1.92 26.85 4.49
CA THR A 21 -3.17 27.60 4.67
C THR A 21 -4.32 26.69 5.17
N ILE A 22 -4.52 25.53 4.53
CA ILE A 22 -5.59 24.59 4.92
C ILE A 22 -5.34 24.05 6.33
N TYR A 23 -4.07 23.76 6.66
CA TYR A 23 -3.68 23.28 7.99
C TYR A 23 -3.95 24.35 9.07
N ASP A 24 -3.53 25.60 8.84
CA ASP A 24 -3.73 26.71 9.78
C ASP A 24 -5.22 27.05 9.94
N ASP A 25 -6.00 27.04 8.85
CA ASP A 25 -7.44 27.25 8.90
C ASP A 25 -8.16 26.20 9.74
N PHE A 26 -7.71 24.95 9.66
CA PHE A 26 -8.28 23.87 10.47
C PHE A 26 -7.82 23.98 11.94
N ARG A 27 -6.54 24.24 12.18
CA ARG A 27 -5.98 24.41 13.52
C ARG A 27 -6.61 25.57 14.29
N GLU A 28 -6.90 26.68 13.58
CA GLU A 28 -7.50 27.88 14.17
C GLU A 28 -9.04 27.85 14.18
N GLY A 29 -9.65 26.74 13.79
CA GLY A 29 -11.10 26.56 13.82
C GLY A 29 -11.86 27.36 12.74
N ARG A 30 -11.19 27.81 11.67
CA ARG A 30 -11.82 28.39 10.50
C ARG A 30 -12.42 27.32 9.57
N THR A 31 -11.97 26.09 9.70
CA THR A 31 -12.48 24.90 9.02
C THR A 31 -12.99 23.91 10.06
N ASP A 32 -14.19 23.36 9.84
CA ASP A 32 -14.83 22.42 10.77
C ASP A 32 -14.52 20.96 10.44
N VAL A 33 -14.31 20.65 9.16
CA VAL A 33 -14.04 19.31 8.65
C VAL A 33 -12.89 19.36 7.66
N LEU A 34 -11.90 18.51 7.87
CA LEU A 34 -10.79 18.29 6.93
C LEU A 34 -10.98 16.95 6.21
N VAL A 35 -11.09 16.98 4.89
CA VAL A 35 -11.19 15.79 4.05
C VAL A 35 -9.88 15.61 3.29
N GLY A 36 -9.30 14.41 3.35
CA GLY A 36 -8.04 14.15 2.66
C GLY A 36 -7.79 12.68 2.38
N THR A 37 -6.70 12.41 1.64
CA THR A 37 -6.20 11.07 1.40
C THR A 37 -5.33 10.58 2.57
N GLN A 38 -4.75 9.40 2.47
CA GLN A 38 -3.81 8.85 3.48
C GLN A 38 -2.67 9.83 3.83
N LEU A 39 -2.31 10.73 2.92
CA LEU A 39 -1.29 11.76 3.16
C LEU A 39 -1.73 12.77 4.24
N ALA A 40 -3.02 13.04 4.36
CA ALA A 40 -3.57 13.89 5.43
C ALA A 40 -3.41 13.23 6.82
N ALA A 41 -3.31 11.91 6.89
CA ALA A 41 -3.07 11.19 8.14
C ALA A 41 -1.58 11.22 8.57
N LYS A 42 -0.65 11.52 7.68
CA LYS A 42 0.79 11.57 7.98
C LYS A 42 1.23 12.99 8.35
N GLY A 43 1.83 13.14 9.52
CA GLY A 43 2.56 14.36 9.91
C GLY A 43 1.72 15.53 10.45
N LEU A 44 0.39 15.46 10.47
CA LEU A 44 -0.43 16.52 11.06
C LEU A 44 -0.55 16.34 12.56
N ASP A 45 -0.12 17.33 13.33
CA ASP A 45 -0.40 17.39 14.76
C ASP A 45 -1.62 18.31 15.00
N LEU A 46 -2.76 17.69 15.22
CA LEU A 46 -4.05 18.35 15.35
C LEU A 46 -4.71 17.95 16.68
N PRO A 47 -4.31 18.59 17.79
CA PRO A 47 -4.78 18.20 19.13
C PRO A 47 -6.28 18.45 19.36
N SER A 48 -6.92 19.25 18.51
CA SER A 48 -8.36 19.57 18.60
C SER A 48 -9.27 18.57 17.85
N VAL A 49 -8.71 17.53 17.23
CA VAL A 49 -9.51 16.52 16.51
C VAL A 49 -10.23 15.62 17.50
N THR A 50 -11.54 15.74 17.54
CA THR A 50 -12.43 14.91 18.38
C THR A 50 -13.06 13.74 17.61
N LEU A 51 -13.10 13.82 16.27
CA LEU A 51 -13.62 12.77 15.40
C LEU A 51 -12.69 12.57 14.20
N ALA A 52 -12.26 11.33 13.98
CA ALA A 52 -11.60 10.91 12.76
C ALA A 52 -12.44 9.82 12.10
N ALA A 53 -12.57 9.88 10.76
CA ALA A 53 -13.32 8.90 10.00
C ALA A 53 -12.48 8.36 8.84
N VAL A 54 -12.46 7.04 8.69
CA VAL A 54 -11.90 6.35 7.50
C VAL A 54 -13.06 5.85 6.67
N VAL A 55 -13.23 6.44 5.50
CA VAL A 55 -14.26 6.07 4.54
C VAL A 55 -13.68 5.04 3.58
N ALA A 56 -14.37 3.88 3.43
CA ALA A 56 -13.98 2.79 2.54
C ALA A 56 -12.56 2.23 2.82
N ALA A 57 -12.32 1.73 4.04
CA ALA A 57 -11.07 1.05 4.40
C ALA A 57 -10.75 -0.14 3.48
N ASP A 58 -11.78 -0.73 2.87
CA ASP A 58 -11.69 -1.83 1.92
C ASP A 58 -10.88 -1.50 0.66
N VAL A 59 -10.74 -0.24 0.28
CA VAL A 59 -9.93 0.16 -0.88
C VAL A 59 -8.47 -0.27 -0.71
N THR A 60 -7.89 -0.08 0.47
CA THR A 60 -6.53 -0.53 0.76
C THR A 60 -6.48 -2.03 1.04
N LEU A 61 -7.48 -2.55 1.75
CA LEU A 61 -7.54 -3.95 2.17
C LEU A 61 -7.63 -4.92 0.99
N ASN A 62 -8.35 -4.55 -0.08
CA ASN A 62 -8.58 -5.39 -1.25
C ASN A 62 -7.57 -5.16 -2.39
N LEU A 63 -6.51 -4.41 -2.16
CA LEU A 63 -5.43 -4.31 -3.15
C LEU A 63 -4.78 -5.68 -3.35
N PRO A 64 -4.43 -6.07 -4.58
CA PRO A 64 -3.72 -7.32 -4.86
C PRO A 64 -2.23 -7.19 -4.49
N ASP A 65 -1.97 -7.04 -3.20
CA ASP A 65 -0.65 -6.83 -2.62
C ASP A 65 -0.55 -7.61 -1.31
N TYR A 66 0.56 -8.32 -1.11
CA TYR A 66 0.79 -9.11 0.11
C TYR A 66 0.84 -8.25 1.38
N ARG A 67 1.07 -6.95 1.24
CA ARG A 67 1.08 -5.97 2.35
C ARG A 67 -0.24 -5.19 2.49
N ALA A 68 -1.29 -5.57 1.79
CA ALA A 68 -2.57 -4.84 1.83
C ALA A 68 -3.15 -4.76 3.25
N ALA A 69 -3.15 -5.90 3.97
CA ALA A 69 -3.62 -5.97 5.35
C ALA A 69 -2.72 -5.17 6.31
N GLU A 70 -1.39 -5.27 6.17
CA GLU A 70 -0.43 -4.49 6.96
C GLU A 70 -0.65 -2.98 6.77
N ARG A 71 -0.76 -2.53 5.53
CA ARG A 71 -1.01 -1.11 5.23
C ARG A 71 -2.35 -0.63 5.77
N THR A 72 -3.37 -1.47 5.71
CA THR A 72 -4.69 -1.15 6.27
C THR A 72 -4.60 -1.02 7.79
N PHE A 73 -3.97 -1.97 8.48
CA PHE A 73 -3.73 -1.89 9.92
C PHE A 73 -2.98 -0.61 10.30
N GLN A 74 -1.86 -0.34 9.62
CA GLN A 74 -1.04 0.85 9.87
C GLN A 74 -1.83 2.15 9.68
N LEU A 75 -2.64 2.25 8.61
CA LEU A 75 -3.50 3.40 8.38
C LEU A 75 -4.52 3.58 9.50
N LEU A 76 -5.23 2.53 9.87
CA LEU A 76 -6.27 2.58 10.90
C LEU A 76 -5.67 2.90 12.28
N ALA A 77 -4.56 2.27 12.65
CA ALA A 77 -3.85 2.56 13.90
C ALA A 77 -3.31 3.99 13.94
N GLN A 78 -2.81 4.51 12.80
CA GLN A 78 -2.35 5.90 12.70
C GLN A 78 -3.51 6.89 12.90
N VAL A 79 -4.67 6.63 12.28
CA VAL A 79 -5.87 7.47 12.45
C VAL A 79 -6.36 7.39 13.90
N ALA A 80 -6.37 6.20 14.50
CA ALA A 80 -6.75 6.04 15.90
C ALA A 80 -5.84 6.81 16.84
N GLY A 81 -4.54 6.81 16.58
CA GLY A 81 -3.58 7.59 17.38
C GLY A 81 -3.66 9.12 17.18
N ARG A 82 -4.48 9.62 16.26
CA ARG A 82 -4.70 11.07 16.05
C ARG A 82 -5.90 11.59 16.81
N ALA A 83 -6.95 10.80 16.92
CA ALA A 83 -8.12 11.21 17.68
C ALA A 83 -7.85 11.14 19.19
N GLY A 84 -8.19 12.21 19.93
CA GLY A 84 -8.10 12.21 21.38
C GLY A 84 -6.74 12.57 21.98
N ARG A 85 -5.85 13.22 21.23
CA ARG A 85 -4.59 13.78 21.80
C ARG A 85 -4.80 15.04 22.64
N GLY A 86 -5.98 15.66 22.54
CA GLY A 86 -6.35 16.83 23.32
C GLY A 86 -7.06 16.48 24.63
N PRO A 87 -7.58 17.47 25.34
CA PRO A 87 -8.30 17.29 26.62
C PRO A 87 -9.66 16.60 26.45
N MET A 88 -10.14 16.45 25.23
CA MET A 88 -11.40 15.77 24.91
C MET A 88 -11.14 14.38 24.34
N ALA A 89 -11.94 13.39 24.77
CA ALA A 89 -11.87 12.03 24.22
C ALA A 89 -12.18 12.03 22.73
N GLY A 90 -11.31 11.43 21.93
CA GLY A 90 -11.50 11.27 20.50
C GLY A 90 -12.30 10.02 20.15
N ARG A 91 -13.03 10.10 19.05
CA ARG A 91 -13.74 8.97 18.44
C ARG A 91 -13.19 8.68 17.06
N VAL A 92 -13.05 7.40 16.73
CA VAL A 92 -12.69 6.95 15.37
C VAL A 92 -13.85 6.14 14.81
N ILE A 93 -14.22 6.43 13.57
CA ILE A 93 -15.23 5.68 12.82
C ILE A 93 -14.54 5.08 11.60
N VAL A 94 -14.65 3.77 11.43
CA VAL A 94 -14.14 3.05 10.26
C VAL A 94 -15.32 2.48 9.49
N GLN A 95 -15.48 2.93 8.25
CA GLN A 95 -16.47 2.37 7.33
C GLN A 95 -15.81 1.26 6.52
N THR A 96 -16.36 0.05 6.59
CA THR A 96 -15.86 -1.13 5.89
C THR A 96 -16.95 -2.17 5.68
N TYR A 97 -16.86 -2.96 4.61
CA TYR A 97 -17.67 -4.14 4.37
C TYR A 97 -17.11 -5.38 5.08
N SER A 98 -15.88 -5.31 5.60
CA SER A 98 -15.16 -6.42 6.23
C SER A 98 -14.77 -6.14 7.69
N PRO A 99 -15.73 -5.82 8.60
CA PRO A 99 -15.43 -5.44 9.97
C PRO A 99 -14.77 -6.56 10.78
N GLY A 100 -15.00 -7.83 10.41
CA GLY A 100 -14.37 -9.00 11.03
C GLY A 100 -12.96 -9.31 10.52
N HIS A 101 -12.46 -8.60 9.50
CA HIS A 101 -11.10 -8.84 9.01
C HIS A 101 -10.07 -8.50 10.10
N TYR A 102 -9.07 -9.37 10.28
CA TYR A 102 -8.11 -9.24 11.39
C TYR A 102 -7.43 -7.87 11.44
N ALA A 103 -7.01 -7.32 10.29
CA ALA A 103 -6.39 -5.99 10.24
C ALA A 103 -7.31 -4.86 10.74
N VAL A 104 -8.63 -4.98 10.53
CA VAL A 104 -9.62 -4.01 11.02
C VAL A 104 -9.88 -4.22 12.51
N ARG A 105 -10.12 -5.46 12.92
CA ARG A 105 -10.44 -5.83 14.31
C ARG A 105 -9.29 -5.49 15.26
N THR A 106 -8.05 -5.87 14.92
CA THR A 106 -6.87 -5.59 15.74
C THR A 106 -6.51 -4.10 15.76
N ALA A 107 -6.69 -3.38 14.63
CA ALA A 107 -6.52 -1.92 14.61
C ALA A 107 -7.54 -1.21 15.49
N ALA A 108 -8.80 -1.65 15.50
CA ALA A 108 -9.85 -1.09 16.36
C ALA A 108 -9.55 -1.31 17.86
N ALA A 109 -8.88 -2.42 18.19
CA ALA A 109 -8.43 -2.73 19.54
C ALA A 109 -7.05 -2.14 19.90
N LEU A 110 -6.34 -1.52 18.95
CA LEU A 110 -4.93 -1.11 19.04
C LEU A 110 -4.01 -2.26 19.43
N ASP A 111 -4.36 -3.48 19.02
CA ASP A 111 -3.67 -4.73 19.33
C ASP A 111 -2.61 -5.02 18.25
N LEU A 112 -1.41 -4.47 18.43
CA LEU A 112 -0.29 -4.65 17.50
C LEU A 112 0.22 -6.10 17.52
N ASP A 113 0.30 -6.70 18.68
CA ASP A 113 0.83 -8.06 18.85
C ASP A 113 -0.10 -9.09 18.19
N GLY A 114 -1.40 -8.99 18.45
CA GLY A 114 -2.39 -9.85 17.80
C GLY A 114 -2.46 -9.67 16.29
N PHE A 115 -2.23 -8.44 15.78
CA PHE A 115 -2.07 -8.21 14.34
C PHE A 115 -0.82 -8.93 13.80
N ALA A 116 0.33 -8.74 14.46
CA ALA A 116 1.60 -9.30 14.01
C ALA A 116 1.56 -10.84 13.97
N ASP A 117 0.99 -11.46 14.99
CA ASP A 117 0.86 -12.92 15.06
C ASP A 117 0.02 -13.49 13.91
N GLU A 118 -1.14 -12.87 13.63
CA GLU A 118 -2.02 -13.34 12.57
C GLU A 118 -1.45 -13.04 11.17
N GLU A 119 -0.82 -11.89 10.97
CA GLU A 119 -0.14 -11.52 9.73
C GLU A 119 1.03 -12.48 9.43
N LEU A 120 1.90 -12.73 10.40
CA LEU A 120 3.04 -13.63 10.23
C LEU A 120 2.62 -15.08 9.98
N MET A 121 1.58 -15.55 10.64
CA MET A 121 1.01 -16.87 10.37
C MET A 121 0.56 -16.99 8.91
N ARG A 122 -0.15 -16.00 8.40
CA ARG A 122 -0.64 -15.96 7.00
C ARG A 122 0.50 -15.87 6.00
N ARG A 123 1.50 -15.02 6.27
CA ARG A 123 2.67 -14.89 5.40
C ARG A 123 3.47 -16.18 5.34
N ARG A 124 3.61 -16.89 6.47
CA ARG A 124 4.26 -18.21 6.49
C ARG A 124 3.51 -19.23 5.63
N LEU A 125 2.18 -19.29 5.81
CA LEU A 125 1.34 -20.21 5.03
C LEU A 125 1.41 -19.93 3.53
N LEU A 126 1.46 -18.67 3.13
CA LEU A 126 1.47 -18.24 1.74
C LEU A 126 2.89 -18.08 1.16
N GLY A 127 3.93 -18.29 1.96
CA GLY A 127 5.33 -18.13 1.54
C GLY A 127 5.69 -16.69 1.18
N TYR A 128 5.19 -15.70 1.93
CA TYR A 128 5.57 -14.29 1.75
C TYR A 128 6.66 -13.86 2.76
N PRO A 129 7.38 -12.77 2.49
CA PRO A 129 8.35 -12.23 3.44
C PRO A 129 7.76 -12.02 4.84
N PRO A 130 8.49 -12.36 5.93
CA PRO A 130 9.94 -12.67 6.00
C PRO A 130 10.32 -14.14 5.74
N PHE A 131 9.38 -15.01 5.37
CA PHE A 131 9.61 -16.45 5.19
C PHE A 131 10.12 -16.81 3.79
N SER A 132 10.23 -15.84 2.92
CA SER A 132 10.83 -15.90 1.60
C SER A 132 11.35 -14.51 1.22
N VAL A 133 12.04 -14.43 0.10
CA VAL A 133 12.46 -13.17 -0.53
C VAL A 133 11.82 -13.01 -1.89
N LEU A 134 11.48 -11.79 -2.25
CA LEU A 134 10.80 -11.49 -3.51
C LEU A 134 11.69 -10.69 -4.46
N ALA A 135 11.43 -10.84 -5.75
CA ALA A 135 11.82 -9.87 -6.76
C ALA A 135 10.66 -9.72 -7.76
N ARG A 136 10.54 -8.54 -8.33
CA ARG A 136 9.58 -8.22 -9.39
C ARG A 136 10.31 -7.83 -10.65
N LEU A 137 10.00 -8.49 -11.76
CA LEU A 137 10.46 -8.11 -13.08
C LEU A 137 9.36 -7.34 -13.79
N LEU A 138 9.70 -6.22 -14.38
CA LEU A 138 8.79 -5.35 -15.11
C LEU A 138 9.23 -5.23 -16.56
N VAL A 139 8.34 -5.62 -17.47
CA VAL A 139 8.50 -5.48 -18.91
C VAL A 139 7.52 -4.41 -19.39
N ALA A 140 7.97 -3.50 -20.24
CA ALA A 140 7.12 -2.49 -20.84
C ALA A 140 7.38 -2.40 -22.35
N ASP A 141 6.31 -2.43 -23.18
CA ASP A 141 6.38 -2.28 -24.62
C ASP A 141 5.20 -1.47 -25.15
N GLN A 142 5.36 -0.81 -26.30
CA GLN A 142 4.27 -0.09 -26.97
C GLN A 142 3.24 -1.05 -27.56
N ASP A 143 3.69 -2.23 -27.96
CA ASP A 143 2.86 -3.31 -28.49
C ASP A 143 2.53 -4.31 -27.37
N ARG A 144 1.24 -4.64 -27.25
CA ARG A 144 0.76 -5.56 -26.20
C ARG A 144 1.30 -6.99 -26.38
N ALA A 145 1.28 -7.50 -27.62
CA ALA A 145 1.73 -8.86 -27.87
C ALA A 145 3.23 -9.02 -27.59
N ARG A 146 4.03 -7.99 -27.93
CA ARG A 146 5.46 -7.94 -27.60
C ARG A 146 5.70 -7.86 -26.09
N ALA A 147 4.90 -7.07 -25.37
CA ALA A 147 5.02 -7.01 -23.91
C ALA A 147 4.76 -8.41 -23.29
N GLU A 148 3.72 -9.10 -23.75
CA GLU A 148 3.37 -10.46 -23.29
C GLU A 148 4.46 -11.48 -23.64
N GLU A 149 4.99 -11.45 -24.87
CA GLU A 149 6.08 -12.32 -25.31
C GLU A 149 7.36 -12.11 -24.48
N ARG A 150 7.77 -10.86 -24.33
CA ARG A 150 8.93 -10.51 -23.49
C ARG A 150 8.72 -10.87 -22.02
N GLY A 151 7.49 -10.76 -21.52
CA GLY A 151 7.13 -11.21 -20.17
C GLY A 151 7.29 -12.73 -20.02
N ARG A 152 6.83 -13.52 -21.01
CA ARG A 152 7.04 -14.97 -21.04
C ARG A 152 8.51 -15.35 -21.12
N ALA A 153 9.29 -14.65 -21.96
CA ALA A 153 10.73 -14.88 -22.07
C ALA A 153 11.45 -14.57 -20.75
N ALA A 154 11.07 -13.47 -20.07
CA ALA A 154 11.63 -13.13 -18.77
C ALA A 154 11.29 -14.18 -17.71
N ALA A 155 10.04 -14.65 -17.64
CA ALA A 155 9.62 -15.69 -16.71
C ALA A 155 10.40 -17.00 -16.94
N ALA A 156 10.50 -17.43 -18.19
CA ALA A 156 11.23 -18.66 -18.56
C ALA A 156 12.72 -18.57 -18.19
N ALA A 157 13.35 -17.41 -18.43
CA ALA A 157 14.77 -17.22 -18.17
C ALA A 157 15.14 -17.33 -16.68
N VAL A 158 14.28 -16.82 -15.80
CA VAL A 158 14.52 -16.81 -14.34
C VAL A 158 13.97 -18.03 -13.62
N THR A 159 13.31 -18.94 -14.34
CA THR A 159 12.85 -20.21 -13.78
C THR A 159 14.05 -21.11 -13.49
N THR A 160 14.34 -21.34 -12.22
CA THR A 160 15.43 -22.16 -11.72
C THR A 160 14.97 -23.02 -10.55
N PRO A 161 15.65 -24.13 -10.22
CA PRO A 161 15.33 -24.92 -9.04
C PRO A 161 15.30 -24.06 -7.77
N GLY A 162 14.26 -24.23 -6.97
CA GLY A 162 14.07 -23.48 -5.73
C GLY A 162 13.42 -22.09 -5.88
N VAL A 163 13.17 -21.62 -7.10
CA VAL A 163 12.50 -20.36 -7.37
C VAL A 163 11.11 -20.62 -7.91
N GLU A 164 10.11 -20.05 -7.26
CA GLU A 164 8.75 -20.00 -7.78
C GLU A 164 8.56 -18.72 -8.60
N VAL A 165 8.05 -18.89 -9.82
CA VAL A 165 7.82 -17.80 -10.76
C VAL A 165 6.32 -17.65 -11.00
N LEU A 166 5.79 -16.48 -10.61
CA LEU A 166 4.39 -16.11 -10.74
C LEU A 166 4.20 -15.11 -11.89
N GLY A 167 3.35 -15.46 -12.83
CA GLY A 167 3.12 -14.67 -14.05
C GLY A 167 3.78 -15.29 -15.28
N PRO A 168 3.93 -14.54 -16.40
CA PRO A 168 3.69 -13.11 -16.54
C PRO A 168 2.20 -12.74 -16.47
N GLN A 169 1.92 -11.60 -15.85
CA GLN A 169 0.58 -11.03 -15.80
C GLN A 169 0.63 -9.52 -16.08
N PRO A 170 -0.47 -8.90 -16.54
CA PRO A 170 -0.53 -7.45 -16.63
C PRO A 170 -0.20 -6.81 -15.27
N GLY A 171 0.60 -5.75 -15.27
CA GLY A 171 0.82 -4.96 -14.06
C GLY A 171 -0.49 -4.36 -13.56
N TYR A 172 -0.59 -4.01 -12.28
CA TYR A 172 -1.77 -3.37 -11.68
C TYR A 172 -2.23 -2.16 -12.51
N VAL A 173 -1.29 -1.32 -12.94
CA VAL A 173 -1.50 -0.33 -13.99
C VAL A 173 -1.03 -0.94 -15.30
N ALA A 174 -1.92 -1.62 -16.01
CA ALA A 174 -1.61 -2.38 -17.22
C ALA A 174 -1.04 -1.53 -18.37
N ARG A 175 -1.31 -0.21 -18.40
CA ARG A 175 -0.76 0.72 -19.40
C ARG A 175 -0.37 2.04 -18.74
N ARG A 176 0.90 2.47 -18.93
CA ARG A 176 1.40 3.74 -18.42
C ARG A 176 2.28 4.41 -19.47
N ALA A 177 2.09 5.71 -19.70
CA ALA A 177 2.82 6.49 -20.69
C ALA A 177 2.84 5.82 -22.09
N GLY A 178 1.69 5.28 -22.53
CA GLY A 178 1.54 4.65 -23.83
C GLY A 178 2.08 3.22 -23.94
N ARG A 179 2.70 2.67 -22.88
CA ARG A 179 3.30 1.33 -22.88
C ARG A 179 2.45 0.33 -22.08
N TYR A 180 2.27 -0.87 -22.61
CA TYR A 180 1.72 -2.02 -21.90
C TYR A 180 2.77 -2.57 -20.94
N ARG A 181 2.34 -2.94 -19.74
CA ARG A 181 3.22 -3.42 -18.66
C ARG A 181 2.84 -4.84 -18.29
N MET A 182 3.86 -5.71 -18.30
CA MET A 182 3.75 -7.07 -17.77
C MET A 182 4.68 -7.18 -16.57
N GLN A 183 4.24 -7.93 -15.56
CA GLN A 183 5.06 -8.24 -14.39
C GLN A 183 5.22 -9.73 -14.19
N VAL A 184 6.38 -10.12 -13.72
CA VAL A 184 6.71 -11.44 -13.23
C VAL A 184 7.21 -11.29 -11.82
N VAL A 185 6.70 -12.08 -10.88
CA VAL A 185 7.16 -12.08 -9.50
C VAL A 185 7.92 -13.38 -9.23
N LEU A 186 9.13 -13.26 -8.70
CA LEU A 186 9.95 -14.35 -8.22
C LEU A 186 9.81 -14.45 -6.71
N ARG A 187 9.66 -15.67 -6.22
CA ARG A 187 9.71 -16.00 -4.82
C ARG A 187 10.78 -17.07 -4.60
N ALA A 188 11.76 -16.77 -3.75
CA ALA A 188 12.87 -17.67 -3.45
C ALA A 188 13.02 -17.85 -1.93
N PRO A 189 13.59 -18.96 -1.46
CA PRO A 189 13.79 -19.20 -0.03
C PRO A 189 14.78 -18.22 0.61
N ASP A 190 15.75 -17.73 -0.15
CA ASP A 190 16.83 -16.86 0.30
C ASP A 190 17.33 -15.92 -0.81
N ALA A 191 18.15 -14.97 -0.41
CA ALA A 191 18.69 -13.93 -1.30
C ALA A 191 19.68 -14.49 -2.33
N GLU A 192 20.44 -15.54 -2.01
CA GLU A 192 21.42 -16.15 -2.91
C GLU A 192 20.71 -16.85 -4.08
N THR A 193 19.72 -17.68 -3.76
CA THR A 193 18.88 -18.36 -4.76
C THR A 193 18.17 -17.34 -5.66
N ARG A 194 17.65 -16.26 -5.09
CA ARG A 194 17.03 -15.16 -5.86
C ARG A 194 18.04 -14.49 -6.79
N ALA A 195 19.23 -14.16 -6.28
CA ALA A 195 20.27 -13.47 -7.06
C ALA A 195 20.71 -14.32 -8.27
N ALA A 196 20.97 -15.61 -8.07
CA ALA A 196 21.34 -16.53 -9.14
C ALA A 196 20.27 -16.63 -10.25
N ALA A 197 19.00 -16.57 -9.89
CA ALA A 197 17.90 -16.51 -10.87
C ALA A 197 17.89 -15.17 -11.62
N LEU A 198 18.09 -14.06 -10.91
CA LEU A 198 18.06 -12.70 -11.49
C LEU A 198 19.19 -12.44 -12.48
N GLU A 199 20.36 -13.09 -12.35
CA GLU A 199 21.47 -13.01 -13.31
C GLU A 199 21.07 -13.45 -14.73
N ARG A 200 20.02 -14.26 -14.84
CA ARG A 200 19.46 -14.73 -16.11
C ARG A 200 18.45 -13.79 -16.74
N THR A 201 18.15 -12.67 -16.08
CA THR A 201 17.15 -11.72 -16.57
C THR A 201 17.55 -11.14 -17.93
N PRO A 202 16.66 -11.20 -18.94
CA PRO A 202 16.95 -10.65 -20.26
C PRO A 202 17.20 -9.13 -20.22
N PRO A 203 17.97 -8.58 -21.15
CA PRO A 203 18.21 -7.16 -21.21
C PRO A 203 16.92 -6.36 -21.43
N GLY A 204 16.85 -5.16 -20.86
CA GLY A 204 15.71 -4.27 -20.97
C GLY A 204 14.48 -4.67 -20.12
N VAL A 205 14.65 -5.57 -19.17
CA VAL A 205 13.69 -5.88 -18.12
C VAL A 205 14.12 -5.13 -16.86
N ALA A 206 13.23 -4.36 -16.27
CA ALA A 206 13.50 -3.69 -15.00
C ALA A 206 13.33 -4.68 -13.84
N ILE A 207 14.28 -4.65 -12.91
CA ILE A 207 14.31 -5.52 -11.72
C ILE A 207 14.04 -4.66 -10.49
N ASP A 208 13.12 -5.11 -9.65
CA ASP A 208 12.81 -4.51 -8.36
C ASP A 208 12.97 -5.60 -7.29
N VAL A 209 14.02 -5.46 -6.49
CA VAL A 209 14.41 -6.42 -5.45
C VAL A 209 13.77 -6.02 -4.14
N ASP A 210 13.19 -6.99 -3.43
CA ASP A 210 12.42 -6.76 -2.20
C ASP A 210 11.36 -5.64 -2.36
N PRO A 211 10.45 -5.79 -3.36
CA PRO A 211 9.50 -4.74 -3.69
C PRO A 211 8.61 -4.40 -2.50
N GLU A 212 8.51 -3.12 -2.16
CA GLU A 212 7.57 -2.65 -1.14
C GLU A 212 6.12 -2.91 -1.53
N SER A 213 5.85 -3.08 -2.82
CA SER A 213 4.54 -3.31 -3.39
C SER A 213 4.63 -4.13 -4.66
N LEU A 214 3.66 -5.00 -4.85
CA LEU A 214 3.48 -5.74 -6.11
C LEU A 214 2.51 -5.02 -7.09
N LEU A 215 2.10 -3.79 -6.79
CA LEU A 215 1.21 -2.96 -7.61
C LEU A 215 1.93 -2.21 -8.73
#